data_0d34341f31350ba2f410c440a49f3efb
#
_entry.id   0d34341f31350ba2f410c440a49f3efb
#
_cell.length_a   1.000
_cell.length_b   1.000
_cell.length_c   1.000
_cell.angle_alpha   90.00
_cell.angle_beta   90.00
_cell.angle_gamma   90.00
#
_symmetry.space_group_name_H-M   'P 1'
#
loop_
_entity.id
_entity.type
_entity.pdbx_description
1 polymer ?
#
loop_
_entity_poly.entity_id
_entity_poly.type
_entity_poly.pdbx_seq_one_letter_code
_entity_poly.pdbx_strand_id
1 'polypeptide(L)'
;MKSNRIKLNIILIFVFIAVVMFLFVNKLTTPRTLDKNELLINGLFMFDQPKKISDFSFLTSNEVTFTKASLQDKWTLMYFGFANCPEECPVTMYEISKLLGVLKDKNYPLEDKQWVLVTIDPERDTAESIDKYAKGFAEEFIGVRGSRPMLLNLATQLAVNNVMPSHRHMDHSHLDNHVNNIILINPDAEFAGFFRPPFTTPRLSLTYQSVTSN
;
A
#
# COMPACT_ATOMS: atom_id res chain seq x y z
N MET A 1 -61.15 -5.87 17.45
CA MET A 1 -60.48 -5.27 16.27
C MET A 1 -59.48 -4.17 16.60
N LYS A 2 -59.65 -3.29 17.60
CA LYS A 2 -58.69 -2.22 17.97
C LYS A 2 -57.34 -2.73 18.44
N SER A 3 -57.26 -3.79 19.23
CA SER A 3 -56.03 -4.36 19.81
C SER A 3 -55.03 -4.86 18.75
N ASN A 4 -55.50 -5.50 17.67
CA ASN A 4 -54.64 -6.00 16.60
C ASN A 4 -54.01 -4.90 15.75
N ARG A 5 -54.71 -3.77 15.57
CA ARG A 5 -54.15 -2.61 14.83
C ARG A 5 -53.02 -1.93 15.66
N ILE A 6 -53.18 -1.87 17.00
CA ILE A 6 -52.15 -1.30 17.87
C ILE A 6 -50.90 -2.19 17.84
N LYS A 7 -51.02 -3.51 17.95
CA LYS A 7 -49.94 -4.44 17.83
C LYS A 7 -49.22 -4.35 16.49
N LEU A 8 -49.97 -4.25 15.39
CA LEU A 8 -49.42 -4.10 14.05
C LEU A 8 -48.61 -2.79 13.93
N ASN A 9 -49.14 -1.65 14.41
CA ASN A 9 -48.41 -0.41 14.38
C ASN A 9 -47.11 -0.42 15.22
N ILE A 10 -47.13 -1.06 16.37
CA ILE A 10 -45.92 -1.21 17.19
C ILE A 10 -44.86 -2.05 16.43
N ILE A 11 -45.27 -3.15 15.81
CA ILE A 11 -44.34 -3.97 14.99
C ILE A 11 -43.75 -3.17 13.84
N LEU A 12 -44.58 -2.38 13.13
CA LEU A 12 -44.11 -1.54 12.04
C LEU A 12 -43.09 -0.48 12.49
N ILE A 13 -43.31 0.12 13.68
CA ILE A 13 -42.37 1.08 14.27
C ILE A 13 -41.04 0.38 14.59
N PHE A 14 -41.06 -0.80 15.21
CA PHE A 14 -39.83 -1.55 15.52
C PHE A 14 -39.06 -1.97 14.25
N VAL A 15 -39.76 -2.44 13.21
CA VAL A 15 -39.17 -2.76 11.91
C VAL A 15 -38.53 -1.52 11.27
N PHE A 16 -39.23 -0.39 11.30
CA PHE A 16 -38.70 0.88 10.78
C PHE A 16 -37.43 1.30 11.52
N ILE A 17 -37.43 1.27 12.88
CA ILE A 17 -36.26 1.57 13.68
C ILE A 17 -35.11 0.61 13.36
N ALA A 18 -35.36 -0.69 13.25
CA ALA A 18 -34.34 -1.67 12.92
C ALA A 18 -33.73 -1.41 11.52
N VAL A 19 -34.54 -1.09 10.53
CA VAL A 19 -34.06 -0.74 9.18
C VAL A 19 -33.21 0.54 9.22
N VAL A 20 -33.67 1.59 9.91
CA VAL A 20 -32.91 2.84 10.03
C VAL A 20 -31.57 2.60 10.75
N MET A 21 -31.59 1.85 11.84
CA MET A 21 -30.35 1.48 12.56
C MET A 21 -29.41 0.66 11.68
N PHE A 22 -29.93 -0.31 10.92
CA PHE A 22 -29.12 -1.09 9.98
C PHE A 22 -28.47 -0.21 8.91
N LEU A 23 -29.25 0.66 8.28
CA LEU A 23 -28.71 1.60 7.26
C LEU A 23 -27.69 2.56 7.86
N PHE A 24 -27.91 3.03 9.09
CA PHE A 24 -26.98 3.92 9.79
C PHE A 24 -25.66 3.21 10.10
N VAL A 25 -25.72 2.00 10.66
CA VAL A 25 -24.52 1.19 10.94
C VAL A 25 -23.78 0.88 9.65
N ASN A 26 -24.48 0.46 8.60
CA ASN A 26 -23.88 0.16 7.31
C ASN A 26 -23.16 1.40 6.71
N LYS A 27 -23.75 2.59 6.84
CA LYS A 27 -23.12 3.84 6.40
C LYS A 27 -21.85 4.21 7.22
N LEU A 28 -21.80 3.85 8.49
CA LEU A 28 -20.63 4.10 9.35
C LEU A 28 -19.50 3.10 9.10
N THR A 29 -19.83 1.90 8.67
CA THR A 29 -18.85 0.81 8.46
C THR A 29 -18.28 0.76 7.05
N THR A 30 -19.01 1.30 6.04
CA THR A 30 -18.47 1.38 4.68
C THR A 30 -17.38 2.44 4.56
N PRO A 31 -16.18 2.09 4.04
CA PRO A 31 -15.13 3.07 3.78
C PRO A 31 -15.63 4.17 2.84
N ARG A 32 -15.25 5.41 3.10
CA ARG A 32 -15.57 6.52 2.21
C ARG A 32 -14.78 6.38 0.91
N THR A 33 -15.47 6.28 -0.21
CA THR A 33 -14.84 6.38 -1.53
C THR A 33 -14.57 7.85 -1.86
N LEU A 34 -13.34 8.16 -2.20
CA LEU A 34 -12.88 9.49 -2.57
C LEU A 34 -12.87 9.63 -4.10
N ASP A 35 -13.19 10.81 -4.60
CA ASP A 35 -12.98 11.13 -6.01
C ASP A 35 -11.49 11.36 -6.33
N LYS A 36 -11.13 11.47 -7.63
CA LYS A 36 -9.74 11.65 -8.06
C LYS A 36 -9.08 12.90 -7.50
N ASN A 37 -9.81 13.99 -7.37
CA ASN A 37 -9.26 15.24 -6.85
C ASN A 37 -9.02 15.12 -5.34
N GLU A 38 -9.95 14.49 -4.63
CA GLU A 38 -9.79 14.20 -3.20
C GLU A 38 -8.60 13.26 -2.95
N LEU A 39 -8.39 12.22 -3.79
CA LEU A 39 -7.23 11.33 -3.72
C LEU A 39 -5.94 12.12 -3.93
N LEU A 40 -5.89 12.96 -4.98
CA LEU A 40 -4.72 13.75 -5.32
C LEU A 40 -4.35 14.75 -4.21
N ILE A 41 -5.32 15.45 -3.64
CA ILE A 41 -5.12 16.39 -2.52
C ILE A 41 -4.59 15.66 -1.29
N ASN A 42 -4.99 14.41 -1.09
CA ASN A 42 -4.50 13.55 0.00
C ASN A 42 -3.23 12.76 -0.37
N GLY A 43 -2.58 13.10 -1.48
CA GLY A 43 -1.26 12.58 -1.84
C GLY A 43 -1.28 11.31 -2.67
N LEU A 44 -2.43 10.75 -3.05
CA LEU A 44 -2.52 9.59 -3.93
C LEU A 44 -2.84 10.02 -5.37
N PHE A 45 -1.92 9.77 -6.27
CA PHE A 45 -2.13 9.91 -7.70
C PHE A 45 -2.55 8.57 -8.30
N MET A 46 -3.72 8.53 -8.95
CA MET A 46 -4.22 7.34 -9.66
C MET A 46 -4.24 7.60 -11.17
N PHE A 47 -3.75 6.64 -11.94
CA PHE A 47 -3.86 6.69 -13.40
C PHE A 47 -5.31 6.44 -13.84
N ASP A 48 -5.70 7.05 -14.97
CA ASP A 48 -7.00 6.76 -15.60
C ASP A 48 -7.07 5.32 -16.10
N GLN A 49 -5.95 4.83 -16.60
CA GLN A 49 -5.75 3.45 -17.01
C GLN A 49 -4.46 2.95 -16.35
N PRO A 50 -4.52 1.89 -15.53
CA PRO A 50 -3.33 1.28 -14.95
C PRO A 50 -2.33 0.86 -16.03
N LYS A 51 -1.04 0.95 -15.72
CA LYS A 51 0.03 0.65 -16.67
C LYS A 51 0.52 -0.78 -16.48
N LYS A 52 0.60 -1.53 -17.57
CA LYS A 52 1.20 -2.86 -17.57
C LYS A 52 2.67 -2.79 -17.20
N ILE A 53 3.11 -3.72 -16.36
CA ILE A 53 4.51 -3.93 -16.03
C ILE A 53 5.00 -5.22 -16.67
N SER A 54 6.27 -5.24 -17.09
CA SER A 54 6.90 -6.45 -17.64
C SER A 54 7.20 -7.46 -16.55
N ASP A 55 7.45 -8.71 -16.96
CA ASP A 55 7.87 -9.75 -16.04
C ASP A 55 9.21 -9.40 -15.37
N PHE A 56 9.31 -9.75 -14.11
CA PHE A 56 10.53 -9.62 -13.32
C PHE A 56 10.68 -10.84 -12.39
N SER A 57 11.87 -11.04 -11.87
CA SER A 57 12.17 -12.13 -10.94
C SER A 57 13.12 -11.61 -9.87
N PHE A 58 12.62 -11.50 -8.65
CA PHE A 58 13.38 -11.12 -7.46
C PHE A 58 13.41 -12.29 -6.50
N LEU A 59 14.24 -12.22 -5.46
CA LEU A 59 14.37 -13.24 -4.42
C LEU A 59 13.91 -12.67 -3.07
N THR A 60 13.18 -13.47 -2.34
CA THR A 60 12.90 -13.27 -0.90
C THR A 60 13.99 -13.93 -0.05
N SER A 61 13.96 -13.72 1.28
CA SER A 61 14.91 -14.32 2.25
C SER A 61 14.97 -15.85 2.21
N ASN A 62 13.88 -16.51 1.79
CA ASN A 62 13.80 -17.96 1.72
C ASN A 62 14.14 -18.51 0.33
N GLU A 63 14.82 -17.72 -0.51
CA GLU A 63 15.13 -18.05 -1.91
C GLU A 63 13.87 -18.30 -2.78
N VAL A 64 12.69 -17.95 -2.25
CA VAL A 64 11.45 -18.03 -3.02
C VAL A 64 11.44 -16.88 -4.02
N THR A 65 11.14 -17.22 -5.26
CA THR A 65 11.09 -16.24 -6.35
C THR A 65 9.85 -15.37 -6.21
N PHE A 66 10.04 -14.05 -6.14
CA PHE A 66 9.00 -13.04 -6.18
C PHE A 66 8.92 -12.46 -7.59
N THR A 67 7.78 -12.66 -8.25
CA THR A 67 7.58 -12.32 -9.66
C THR A 67 6.34 -11.44 -9.82
N LYS A 68 6.04 -11.04 -11.05
CA LYS A 68 4.77 -10.39 -11.39
C LYS A 68 3.55 -11.24 -10.98
N ALA A 69 3.62 -12.57 -11.08
CA ALA A 69 2.55 -13.44 -10.61
C ALA A 69 2.30 -13.34 -9.09
N SER A 70 3.32 -12.97 -8.30
CA SER A 70 3.20 -12.75 -6.86
C SER A 70 2.38 -11.50 -6.51
N LEU A 71 2.13 -10.62 -7.49
CA LEU A 71 1.33 -9.40 -7.35
C LEU A 71 -0.15 -9.62 -7.70
N GLN A 72 -0.48 -10.72 -8.40
CA GLN A 72 -1.85 -11.00 -8.84
C GLN A 72 -2.77 -11.23 -7.64
N ASP A 73 -4.02 -10.82 -7.80
CA ASP A 73 -5.09 -10.90 -6.80
C ASP A 73 -4.78 -10.12 -5.51
N LYS A 74 -3.81 -9.19 -5.56
CA LYS A 74 -3.41 -8.40 -4.38
C LYS A 74 -3.20 -6.92 -4.70
N TRP A 75 -3.72 -6.07 -3.83
CA TRP A 75 -3.28 -4.68 -3.76
C TRP A 75 -1.91 -4.61 -3.10
N THR A 76 -0.91 -4.17 -3.83
CA THR A 76 0.47 -4.11 -3.34
C THR A 76 0.92 -2.67 -3.13
N LEU A 77 1.36 -2.34 -1.92
CA LEU A 77 2.20 -1.18 -1.68
C LEU A 77 3.67 -1.60 -1.85
N MET A 78 4.34 -1.03 -2.83
CA MET A 78 5.74 -1.31 -3.13
C MET A 78 6.58 -0.05 -2.89
N TYR A 79 7.60 -0.17 -2.04
CA TYR A 79 8.53 0.90 -1.75
C TYR A 79 9.94 0.49 -2.16
N PHE A 80 10.68 1.44 -2.72
CA PHE A 80 12.06 1.23 -3.13
C PHE A 80 12.98 1.89 -2.11
N GLY A 81 13.80 1.09 -1.44
CA GLY A 81 14.68 1.55 -0.37
C GLY A 81 15.88 0.62 -0.19
N PHE A 82 16.62 0.74 0.91
CA PHE A 82 17.76 -0.12 1.24
C PHE A 82 17.96 -0.20 2.75
N ALA A 83 18.58 -1.30 3.22
CA ALA A 83 18.64 -1.60 4.64
C ALA A 83 19.46 -0.58 5.48
N ASN A 84 20.48 0.06 4.88
CA ASN A 84 21.33 1.03 5.56
C ASN A 84 20.96 2.50 5.24
N CYS A 85 19.70 2.76 4.84
CA CYS A 85 19.21 4.12 4.61
C CYS A 85 19.12 4.88 5.94
N PRO A 86 19.74 6.09 6.07
CA PRO A 86 19.85 6.74 7.37
C PRO A 86 18.54 7.39 7.86
N GLU A 87 17.71 7.95 6.98
CA GLU A 87 16.57 8.78 7.39
C GLU A 87 15.26 8.45 6.67
N GLU A 88 15.21 8.51 5.35
CA GLU A 88 13.95 8.47 4.59
C GLU A 88 13.26 7.11 4.62
N CYS A 89 14.03 6.02 4.44
CA CYS A 89 13.44 4.68 4.42
C CYS A 89 12.81 4.31 5.76
N PRO A 90 13.47 4.49 6.93
CA PRO A 90 12.83 4.15 8.19
C PRO A 90 11.57 5.00 8.47
N VAL A 91 11.56 6.27 8.10
CA VAL A 91 10.37 7.13 8.26
C VAL A 91 9.22 6.63 7.38
N THR A 92 9.48 6.36 6.11
CA THR A 92 8.45 5.85 5.19
C THR A 92 7.93 4.48 5.60
N MET A 93 8.83 3.54 5.93
CA MET A 93 8.46 2.20 6.38
C MET A 93 7.65 2.25 7.69
N TYR A 94 8.00 3.16 8.60
CA TYR A 94 7.24 3.39 9.82
C TYR A 94 5.81 3.90 9.53
N GLU A 95 5.63 4.85 8.61
CA GLU A 95 4.29 5.33 8.24
C GLU A 95 3.46 4.23 7.55
N ILE A 96 4.08 3.36 6.72
CA ILE A 96 3.39 2.20 6.15
C ILE A 96 3.01 1.18 7.26
N SER A 97 3.88 0.95 8.24
CA SER A 97 3.56 0.04 9.35
C SER A 97 2.41 0.58 10.22
N LYS A 98 2.36 1.88 10.44
CA LYS A 98 1.22 2.53 11.13
C LYS A 98 -0.08 2.43 10.33
N LEU A 99 -0.01 2.57 8.99
CA LEU A 99 -1.16 2.30 8.13
C LEU A 99 -1.68 0.88 8.36
N LEU A 100 -0.81 -0.13 8.33
CA LEU A 100 -1.17 -1.52 8.59
C LEU A 100 -1.81 -1.69 9.98
N GLY A 101 -1.27 -1.06 11.01
CA GLY A 101 -1.87 -1.03 12.34
C GLY A 101 -3.31 -0.48 12.34
N VAL A 102 -3.53 0.67 11.68
CA VAL A 102 -4.88 1.25 11.54
C VAL A 102 -5.85 0.32 10.80
N LEU A 103 -5.37 -0.39 9.76
CA LEU A 103 -6.20 -1.34 9.03
C LEU A 103 -6.59 -2.54 9.92
N LYS A 104 -5.65 -3.08 10.70
CA LYS A 104 -5.90 -4.15 11.69
C LYS A 104 -6.90 -3.72 12.77
N ASP A 105 -6.71 -2.54 13.34
CA ASP A 105 -7.59 -1.99 14.38
C ASP A 105 -9.05 -1.81 13.89
N LYS A 106 -9.21 -1.55 12.60
CA LYS A 106 -10.51 -1.43 11.94
C LYS A 106 -11.07 -2.76 11.42
N ASN A 107 -10.39 -3.88 11.66
CA ASN A 107 -10.73 -5.18 11.06
C ASN A 107 -10.86 -5.11 9.52
N TYR A 108 -10.02 -4.32 8.87
CA TYR A 108 -10.02 -4.20 7.43
C TYR A 108 -9.47 -5.49 6.79
N PRO A 109 -10.09 -6.01 5.69
CA PRO A 109 -9.61 -7.23 5.03
C PRO A 109 -8.18 -7.06 4.53
N LEU A 110 -7.29 -7.99 4.90
CA LEU A 110 -5.86 -7.94 4.57
C LEU A 110 -5.41 -9.10 3.68
N GLU A 111 -6.29 -10.05 3.38
CA GLU A 111 -5.98 -11.28 2.66
C GLU A 111 -5.49 -11.01 1.23
N ASP A 112 -6.03 -9.97 0.60
CA ASP A 112 -5.69 -9.48 -0.73
C ASP A 112 -4.76 -8.26 -0.70
N LYS A 113 -4.02 -8.05 0.39
CA LYS A 113 -3.10 -6.91 0.57
C LYS A 113 -1.69 -7.40 0.82
N GLN A 114 -0.70 -6.69 0.27
CA GLN A 114 0.71 -6.97 0.60
C GLN A 114 1.57 -5.71 0.58
N TRP A 115 2.68 -5.77 1.30
CA TRP A 115 3.62 -4.68 1.47
C TRP A 115 5.02 -5.17 1.11
N VAL A 116 5.63 -4.54 0.11
CA VAL A 116 6.90 -5.01 -0.47
C VAL A 116 7.93 -3.90 -0.42
N LEU A 117 9.08 -4.21 0.17
CA LEU A 117 10.28 -3.39 0.11
C LEU A 117 11.25 -3.98 -0.92
N VAL A 118 11.53 -3.24 -1.97
CA VAL A 118 12.50 -3.61 -3.02
C VAL A 118 13.82 -2.92 -2.73
N THR A 119 14.91 -3.68 -2.56
CA THR A 119 16.21 -3.02 -2.39
C THR A 119 16.68 -2.34 -3.66
N ILE A 120 17.17 -1.09 -3.51
CA ILE A 120 17.85 -0.35 -4.57
C ILE A 120 19.38 -0.51 -4.55
N ASP A 121 19.92 -1.21 -3.56
CA ASP A 121 21.35 -1.46 -3.39
C ASP A 121 21.65 -2.97 -3.32
N PRO A 122 21.41 -3.70 -4.43
CA PRO A 122 21.56 -5.15 -4.46
C PRO A 122 23.01 -5.66 -4.29
N GLU A 123 24.01 -4.78 -4.33
CA GLU A 123 25.40 -5.14 -4.04
C GLU A 123 25.67 -5.25 -2.55
N ARG A 124 25.02 -4.43 -1.72
CA ARG A 124 25.18 -4.43 -0.27
C ARG A 124 24.08 -5.20 0.44
N ASP A 125 22.86 -5.13 -0.07
CA ASP A 125 21.74 -5.85 0.52
C ASP A 125 21.62 -7.27 -0.04
N THR A 126 21.59 -8.26 0.83
CA THR A 126 21.15 -9.61 0.49
C THR A 126 19.62 -9.70 0.57
N ALA A 127 19.03 -10.73 -0.01
CA ALA A 127 17.59 -10.97 0.14
C ALA A 127 17.18 -11.13 1.61
N GLU A 128 18.04 -11.77 2.41
CA GLU A 128 17.83 -11.96 3.85
C GLU A 128 17.92 -10.64 4.62
N SER A 129 18.92 -9.79 4.33
CA SER A 129 19.09 -8.52 5.04
C SER A 129 17.95 -7.55 4.80
N ILE A 130 17.49 -7.44 3.53
CA ILE A 130 16.37 -6.53 3.20
C ILE A 130 15.03 -7.04 3.74
N ASP A 131 14.82 -8.36 3.76
CA ASP A 131 13.61 -8.96 4.34
C ASP A 131 13.58 -8.79 5.86
N LYS A 132 14.72 -9.04 6.54
CA LYS A 132 14.85 -8.77 7.96
C LYS A 132 14.62 -7.31 8.31
N TYR A 133 15.15 -6.39 7.51
CA TYR A 133 14.93 -4.97 7.68
C TYR A 133 13.45 -4.61 7.53
N ALA A 134 12.78 -5.11 6.48
CA ALA A 134 11.37 -4.88 6.25
C ALA A 134 10.52 -5.41 7.41
N LYS A 135 10.75 -6.64 7.84
CA LYS A 135 10.06 -7.28 8.97
C LYS A 135 10.30 -6.59 10.32
N GLY A 136 11.37 -5.83 10.45
CA GLY A 136 11.60 -4.97 11.61
C GLY A 136 10.51 -3.90 11.82
N PHE A 137 9.73 -3.57 10.81
CA PHE A 137 8.60 -2.62 10.90
C PHE A 137 7.26 -3.33 11.06
N ALA A 138 7.04 -4.45 10.38
CA ALA A 138 5.90 -5.33 10.55
C ALA A 138 6.20 -6.71 9.93
N GLU A 139 5.74 -7.79 10.58
CA GLU A 139 5.95 -9.17 10.12
C GLU A 139 5.39 -9.47 8.72
N GLU A 140 4.35 -8.75 8.32
CA GLU A 140 3.71 -8.88 7.01
C GLU A 140 4.51 -8.26 5.88
N PHE A 141 5.57 -7.52 6.17
CA PHE A 141 6.38 -6.89 5.13
C PHE A 141 7.32 -7.91 4.50
N ILE A 142 7.48 -7.79 3.19
CA ILE A 142 8.30 -8.67 2.37
C ILE A 142 9.44 -7.84 1.79
N GLY A 143 10.66 -8.16 2.14
CA GLY A 143 11.85 -7.61 1.51
C GLY A 143 12.27 -8.45 0.31
N VAL A 144 12.54 -7.81 -0.83
CA VAL A 144 12.95 -8.50 -2.05
C VAL A 144 14.19 -7.88 -2.67
N ARG A 145 15.02 -8.74 -3.30
CA ARG A 145 16.24 -8.38 -4.00
C ARG A 145 16.23 -8.88 -5.43
N GLY A 146 16.45 -8.00 -6.39
CA GLY A 146 16.64 -8.35 -7.79
C GLY A 146 18.09 -8.15 -8.25
N SER A 147 18.44 -8.68 -9.42
CA SER A 147 19.66 -8.25 -10.11
C SER A 147 19.55 -6.78 -10.53
N ARG A 148 20.68 -6.06 -10.61
CA ARG A 148 20.68 -4.65 -11.00
C ARG A 148 19.94 -4.37 -12.32
N PRO A 149 20.15 -5.12 -13.42
CA PRO A 149 19.42 -4.87 -14.67
C PRO A 149 17.90 -5.01 -14.52
N MET A 150 17.45 -6.02 -13.75
CA MET A 150 16.02 -6.25 -13.54
C MET A 150 15.40 -5.21 -12.62
N LEU A 151 16.12 -4.79 -11.59
CA LEU A 151 15.75 -3.68 -10.72
C LEU A 151 15.57 -2.38 -11.51
N LEU A 152 16.53 -2.02 -12.36
CA LEU A 152 16.47 -0.81 -13.20
C LEU A 152 15.28 -0.86 -14.16
N ASN A 153 15.04 -2.03 -14.77
CA ASN A 153 13.91 -2.22 -15.66
C ASN A 153 12.58 -1.97 -14.93
N LEU A 154 12.35 -2.62 -13.79
CA LEU A 154 11.11 -2.44 -13.02
C LEU A 154 10.98 -0.99 -12.51
N ALA A 155 12.03 -0.40 -11.95
CA ALA A 155 12.04 0.97 -11.45
C ALA A 155 11.69 1.98 -12.55
N THR A 156 12.23 1.81 -13.76
CA THR A 156 11.90 2.66 -14.91
C THR A 156 10.41 2.58 -15.26
N GLN A 157 9.83 1.39 -15.29
CA GLN A 157 8.41 1.19 -15.59
C GLN A 157 7.49 1.80 -14.53
N LEU A 158 7.93 1.79 -13.28
CA LEU A 158 7.21 2.35 -12.12
C LEU A 158 7.53 3.84 -11.90
N ALA A 159 8.26 4.47 -12.82
CA ALA A 159 8.69 5.86 -12.72
C ALA A 159 9.44 6.17 -11.40
N VAL A 160 10.17 5.19 -10.87
CA VAL A 160 11.07 5.34 -9.73
C VAL A 160 12.41 5.87 -10.24
N ASN A 161 12.67 7.14 -9.99
CA ASN A 161 13.93 7.79 -10.37
C ASN A 161 14.98 7.53 -9.28
N ASN A 162 16.27 7.50 -9.67
CA ASN A 162 17.43 7.36 -8.76
C ASN A 162 17.56 6.03 -8.02
N VAL A 163 17.34 4.91 -8.70
CA VAL A 163 17.63 3.55 -8.20
C VAL A 163 19.15 3.28 -8.07
N MET A 164 19.99 4.28 -8.30
CA MET A 164 21.45 4.15 -8.28
C MET A 164 22.03 5.01 -7.16
N PRO A 165 22.52 4.44 -6.04
CA PRO A 165 23.52 5.13 -5.26
C PRO A 165 24.77 5.25 -6.15
N SER A 166 25.12 6.47 -6.54
CA SER A 166 26.37 6.70 -7.25
C SER A 166 27.54 6.38 -6.29
N HIS A 167 28.39 5.41 -6.62
CA HIS A 167 29.60 5.07 -5.85
C HIS A 167 30.65 6.20 -5.83
N ARG A 168 30.33 7.40 -6.27
CA ARG A 168 31.25 8.54 -6.25
C ARG A 168 30.84 9.49 -5.13
N HIS A 169 31.60 9.40 -4.07
CA HIS A 169 31.66 10.30 -2.92
C HIS A 169 30.35 10.38 -2.08
N MET A 170 30.55 10.19 -0.79
CA MET A 170 29.60 10.50 0.28
C MET A 170 29.37 12.02 0.37
N ASP A 171 28.84 12.60 -0.69
CA ASP A 171 28.32 13.95 -0.65
C ASP A 171 26.81 13.83 -0.45
N HIS A 172 26.34 14.25 0.71
CA HIS A 172 24.93 14.19 1.12
C HIS A 172 24.00 15.02 0.22
N SER A 173 24.54 15.80 -0.72
CA SER A 173 23.77 16.62 -1.66
C SER A 173 22.99 15.82 -2.71
N HIS A 174 23.27 14.52 -2.86
CA HIS A 174 22.55 13.66 -3.82
C HIS A 174 21.34 12.92 -3.22
N LEU A 175 21.12 13.05 -1.92
CA LEU A 175 19.96 12.49 -1.24
C LEU A 175 18.67 13.30 -1.51
N ASP A 176 18.80 14.54 -1.96
CA ASP A 176 17.68 15.47 -2.13
C ASP A 176 16.80 15.20 -3.36
N ASN A 177 17.11 14.19 -4.19
CA ASN A 177 16.37 13.85 -5.40
C ASN A 177 15.73 12.46 -5.37
N HIS A 178 15.60 11.84 -4.20
CA HIS A 178 14.82 10.62 -4.08
C HIS A 178 13.34 10.96 -4.21
N VAL A 179 12.76 10.68 -5.35
CA VAL A 179 11.30 10.64 -5.47
C VAL A 179 10.83 9.40 -4.74
N ASN A 180 10.67 9.54 -3.43
CA ASN A 180 10.27 8.46 -2.51
C ASN A 180 8.76 8.20 -2.59
N ASN A 181 8.25 7.90 -3.78
CA ASN A 181 6.87 7.51 -3.92
C ASN A 181 6.66 6.08 -3.41
N ILE A 182 5.56 5.86 -2.72
CA ILE A 182 5.06 4.50 -2.48
C ILE A 182 4.20 4.12 -3.68
N ILE A 183 4.59 3.07 -4.37
CA ILE A 183 3.94 2.59 -5.59
C ILE A 183 2.73 1.75 -5.21
N LEU A 184 1.61 1.96 -5.90
CA LEU A 184 0.40 1.17 -5.76
C LEU A 184 0.21 0.29 -6.99
N ILE A 185 0.20 -1.03 -6.79
CA ILE A 185 -0.07 -2.05 -7.80
C ILE A 185 -1.46 -2.64 -7.51
N ASN A 186 -2.30 -2.77 -8.54
CA ASN A 186 -3.64 -3.34 -8.44
C ASN A 186 -3.63 -4.88 -8.49
N PRO A 187 -4.77 -5.56 -8.24
CA PRO A 187 -4.87 -7.01 -8.30
C PRO A 187 -4.58 -7.64 -9.67
N ASP A 188 -4.66 -6.87 -10.75
CA ASP A 188 -4.26 -7.32 -12.10
C ASP A 188 -2.74 -7.25 -12.32
N ALA A 189 -1.95 -6.98 -11.26
CA ALA A 189 -0.52 -6.76 -11.31
C ALA A 189 -0.12 -5.63 -12.28
N GLU A 190 -0.87 -4.52 -12.24
CA GLU A 190 -0.62 -3.33 -13.04
C GLU A 190 -0.31 -2.12 -12.13
N PHE A 191 0.51 -1.20 -12.61
CA PHE A 191 0.83 0.05 -11.92
C PHE A 191 -0.38 0.98 -11.94
N ALA A 192 -1.12 1.02 -10.84
CA ALA A 192 -2.36 1.77 -10.70
C ALA A 192 -2.15 3.24 -10.31
N GLY A 193 -1.09 3.52 -9.56
CA GLY A 193 -0.81 4.86 -9.07
C GLY A 193 0.31 4.89 -8.04
N PHE A 194 0.48 6.03 -7.37
CA PHE A 194 1.52 6.19 -6.35
C PHE A 194 1.16 7.26 -5.33
N PHE A 195 1.63 7.07 -4.12
CA PHE A 195 1.54 8.07 -3.05
C PHE A 195 2.78 8.97 -3.09
N ARG A 196 2.55 10.25 -2.90
CA ARG A 196 3.58 11.29 -2.82
C ARG A 196 3.84 11.71 -1.37
N PRO A 197 5.10 11.99 -1.00
CA PRO A 197 5.38 12.58 0.30
C PRO A 197 4.75 13.99 0.43
N PRO A 198 4.52 14.51 1.66
CA PRO A 198 4.81 13.82 2.93
C PRO A 198 3.79 12.73 3.25
N PHE A 199 4.28 11.55 3.65
CA PHE A 199 3.43 10.45 4.08
C PHE A 199 2.99 10.70 5.51
N THR A 200 1.68 10.61 5.74
CA THR A 200 1.11 10.62 7.09
C THR A 200 0.06 9.52 7.18
N THR A 201 0.04 8.82 8.30
CA THR A 201 -0.90 7.70 8.52
C THR A 201 -2.36 8.07 8.21
N PRO A 202 -2.91 9.24 8.60
CA PRO A 202 -4.28 9.60 8.27
C PRO A 202 -4.55 9.70 6.76
N ARG A 203 -3.62 10.31 5.99
CA ARG A 203 -3.75 10.43 4.53
C ARG A 203 -3.61 9.08 3.84
N LEU A 204 -2.58 8.30 4.22
CA LEU A 204 -2.38 6.94 3.70
C LEU A 204 -3.59 6.06 3.98
N SER A 205 -4.09 6.06 5.22
CA SER A 205 -5.24 5.24 5.61
C SER A 205 -6.51 5.63 4.87
N LEU A 206 -6.79 6.92 4.74
CA LEU A 206 -7.98 7.42 4.05
C LEU A 206 -7.97 7.05 2.57
N THR A 207 -6.86 7.34 1.88
CA THR A 207 -6.75 7.11 0.43
C THR A 207 -6.62 5.64 0.09
N TYR A 208 -5.83 4.87 0.85
CA TYR A 208 -5.64 3.45 0.64
C TYR A 208 -6.97 2.68 0.80
N GLN A 209 -7.69 2.90 1.91
CA GLN A 209 -9.00 2.28 2.12
C GLN A 209 -10.01 2.66 1.01
N SER A 210 -9.99 3.91 0.55
CA SER A 210 -10.88 4.37 -0.52
C SER A 210 -10.70 3.60 -1.83
N VAL A 211 -9.47 3.21 -2.19
CA VAL A 211 -9.19 2.56 -3.49
C VAL A 211 -9.12 1.04 -3.40
N THR A 212 -8.96 0.47 -2.19
CA THR A 212 -8.81 -0.98 -2.01
C THR A 212 -9.99 -1.66 -1.31
N SER A 213 -11.11 -0.93 -1.11
CA SER A 213 -12.32 -1.42 -0.45
C SER A 213 -13.32 -2.11 -1.39
N ASN A 214 -13.00 -2.26 -2.65
CA ASN A 214 -13.86 -2.89 -3.67
C ASN A 214 -13.52 -4.36 -3.83
#